data_5f47a85739f7cda4977dd34e1bb33ad4
#
_entry.id   5f47a85739f7cda4977dd34e1bb33ad4
#
_cell.length_a   1.000
_cell.length_b   1.000
_cell.length_c   1.000
_cell.angle_alpha   90.00
_cell.angle_beta   90.00
_cell.angle_gamma   90.00
#
_symmetry.space_group_name_H-M   'P 1'
#
loop_
_entity.id
_entity.type
_entity.pdbx_description
1 polymer ?
#
loop_
_entity_poly.entity_id
_entity_poly.type
_entity_poly.pdbx_seq_one_letter_code
_entity_poly.pdbx_strand_id
1 'polypeptide(L)'
;RNYLNKMKKYIIIALVSGSVLTSCGEYNKVLKSTDYEYKYEAAKSYFGKGQNTKAAAILEELITILKGTDKAEESLYMLGMTYYNQGDFITASHYFSTYYNTYPRGTYTEQARFYSGKALFLDTPEPRLDQTSTYKAIQELQMFMEYFPASSRHQEAQQMIFDLQDKLVMKDYMAARLYYDLGSYTGNSSYSTTGNNYLACIVTAQNALKDYPYTKMR
;
A
#
# COMPACT_ATOMS: atom_id res chain seq x y z
N ARG A 1 -16.67 14.31 -49.51
CA ARG A 1 -16.65 14.57 -48.05
C ARG A 1 -16.29 13.31 -47.22
N ASN A 2 -16.79 12.10 -47.61
CA ASN A 2 -16.48 10.86 -46.93
C ASN A 2 -15.03 10.37 -47.09
N TYR A 3 -14.42 10.64 -48.24
CA TYR A 3 -13.04 10.18 -48.55
C TYR A 3 -12.01 10.98 -47.73
N LEU A 4 -12.20 12.28 -47.57
CA LEU A 4 -11.32 13.14 -46.75
C LEU A 4 -11.36 12.75 -45.26
N ASN A 5 -12.54 12.42 -44.73
CA ASN A 5 -12.68 11.98 -43.35
C ASN A 5 -12.04 10.59 -43.11
N LYS A 6 -12.12 9.71 -44.09
CA LYS A 6 -11.48 8.39 -44.05
C LYS A 6 -9.94 8.51 -44.09
N MET A 7 -9.40 9.36 -44.98
CA MET A 7 -7.97 9.68 -45.02
C MET A 7 -7.45 10.31 -43.73
N LYS A 8 -8.17 11.28 -43.15
CA LYS A 8 -7.80 11.89 -41.84
C LYS A 8 -7.73 10.85 -40.71
N LYS A 9 -8.66 9.88 -40.71
CA LYS A 9 -8.69 8.78 -39.73
C LYS A 9 -7.46 7.86 -39.86
N TYR A 10 -7.04 7.53 -41.06
CA TYR A 10 -5.84 6.71 -41.30
C TYR A 10 -4.54 7.47 -40.99
N ILE A 11 -4.48 8.78 -41.24
CA ILE A 11 -3.33 9.64 -40.91
C ILE A 11 -3.19 9.75 -39.38
N ILE A 12 -4.30 9.90 -38.63
CA ILE A 12 -4.28 9.95 -37.17
C ILE A 12 -3.84 8.59 -36.59
N ILE A 13 -4.33 7.48 -37.14
CA ILE A 13 -3.94 6.14 -36.72
C ILE A 13 -2.45 5.88 -37.01
N ALA A 14 -1.93 6.31 -38.16
CA ALA A 14 -0.53 6.19 -38.52
C ALA A 14 0.39 7.07 -37.63
N LEU A 15 -0.05 8.26 -37.25
CA LEU A 15 0.68 9.15 -36.33
C LEU A 15 0.72 8.59 -34.90
N VAL A 16 -0.37 7.98 -34.43
CA VAL A 16 -0.44 7.37 -33.10
C VAL A 16 0.40 6.09 -33.04
N SER A 17 0.39 5.26 -34.10
CA SER A 17 1.21 4.04 -34.15
C SER A 17 2.71 4.32 -34.26
N GLY A 18 3.10 5.42 -34.95
CA GLY A 18 4.50 5.84 -35.06
C GLY A 18 5.14 6.26 -33.74
N SER A 19 4.37 6.88 -32.85
CA SER A 19 4.87 7.37 -31.55
C SER A 19 5.11 6.24 -30.52
N VAL A 20 4.45 5.10 -30.66
CA VAL A 20 4.62 3.94 -29.77
C VAL A 20 5.92 3.18 -30.05
N LEU A 21 6.35 3.13 -31.30
CA LEU A 21 7.54 2.37 -31.69
C LEU A 21 8.85 3.04 -31.30
N THR A 22 8.90 4.37 -31.24
CA THR A 22 10.10 5.13 -30.83
C THR A 22 10.36 5.04 -29.31
N SER A 23 9.33 4.95 -28.49
CA SER A 23 9.46 4.84 -27.03
C SER A 23 10.10 3.53 -26.56
N CYS A 24 9.93 2.43 -27.30
CA CYS A 24 10.51 1.13 -26.93
C CYS A 24 12.02 1.06 -27.19
N GLY A 25 12.50 1.73 -28.24
CA GLY A 25 13.93 1.79 -28.60
C GLY A 25 14.75 2.60 -27.58
N GLU A 26 14.20 3.72 -27.12
CA GLU A 26 14.86 4.59 -26.11
C GLU A 26 14.99 3.90 -24.75
N TYR A 27 13.94 3.24 -24.27
CA TYR A 27 13.97 2.49 -23.01
C TYR A 27 15.01 1.36 -23.03
N ASN A 28 15.05 0.57 -24.12
CA ASN A 28 16.07 -0.48 -24.27
C ASN A 28 17.49 0.08 -24.29
N LYS A 29 17.71 1.29 -24.83
CA LYS A 29 18.99 1.96 -24.79
C LYS A 29 19.39 2.32 -23.35
N VAL A 30 18.42 2.82 -22.53
CA VAL A 30 18.64 3.09 -21.11
C VAL A 30 19.03 1.83 -20.37
N LEU A 31 18.27 0.74 -20.52
CA LEU A 31 18.54 -0.54 -19.83
C LEU A 31 19.95 -1.08 -20.12
N LYS A 32 20.43 -0.96 -21.36
CA LYS A 32 21.74 -1.46 -21.79
C LYS A 32 22.90 -0.49 -21.48
N SER A 33 22.59 0.72 -21.05
CA SER A 33 23.63 1.70 -20.73
C SER A 33 24.42 1.26 -19.52
N THR A 34 25.72 1.55 -19.51
CA THR A 34 26.62 1.46 -18.34
C THR A 34 26.82 2.81 -17.67
N ASP A 35 26.21 3.86 -18.24
CA ASP A 35 26.22 5.20 -17.65
C ASP A 35 25.09 5.30 -16.61
N TYR A 36 25.49 5.20 -15.34
CA TYR A 36 24.54 5.23 -14.22
C TYR A 36 23.92 6.61 -13.96
N GLU A 37 24.62 7.68 -14.37
CA GLU A 37 24.06 9.01 -14.36
C GLU A 37 22.89 9.13 -15.33
N TYR A 38 23.10 8.67 -16.54
CA TYR A 38 22.08 8.64 -17.59
C TYR A 38 20.88 7.75 -17.16
N LYS A 39 21.16 6.59 -16.55
CA LYS A 39 20.08 5.72 -16.00
C LYS A 39 19.29 6.42 -14.92
N TYR A 40 19.95 7.12 -13.99
CA TYR A 40 19.30 7.82 -12.91
C TYR A 40 18.36 8.93 -13.42
N GLU A 41 18.84 9.78 -14.34
CA GLU A 41 18.01 10.82 -14.94
C GLU A 41 16.84 10.24 -15.76
N ALA A 42 17.06 9.14 -16.45
CA ALA A 42 16.01 8.42 -17.15
C ALA A 42 14.95 7.86 -16.18
N ALA A 43 15.35 7.26 -15.07
CA ALA A 43 14.45 6.76 -14.03
C ALA A 43 13.59 7.90 -13.45
N LYS A 44 14.17 9.05 -13.14
CA LYS A 44 13.44 10.25 -12.70
C LYS A 44 12.42 10.71 -13.75
N SER A 45 12.82 10.73 -15.02
CA SER A 45 11.94 11.11 -16.11
C SER A 45 10.77 10.13 -16.27
N TYR A 46 11.02 8.82 -16.21
CA TYR A 46 9.96 7.81 -16.28
C TYR A 46 9.02 7.89 -15.07
N PHE A 47 9.57 8.06 -13.86
CA PHE A 47 8.79 8.26 -12.65
C PHE A 47 7.90 9.51 -12.75
N GLY A 48 8.45 10.66 -13.16
CA GLY A 48 7.68 11.91 -13.32
C GLY A 48 6.59 11.84 -14.40
N LYS A 49 6.75 10.96 -15.40
CA LYS A 49 5.73 10.67 -16.43
C LYS A 49 4.71 9.59 -16.00
N GLY A 50 4.79 9.06 -14.78
CA GLY A 50 3.93 7.97 -14.32
C GLY A 50 4.19 6.62 -15.00
N GLN A 51 5.33 6.47 -15.70
CA GLN A 51 5.73 5.21 -16.35
C GLN A 51 6.41 4.29 -15.32
N ASN A 52 5.64 3.94 -14.29
CA ASN A 52 6.13 3.29 -13.07
C ASN A 52 6.87 1.98 -13.34
N THR A 53 6.39 1.12 -14.23
CA THR A 53 7.03 -0.16 -14.57
C THR A 53 8.44 0.05 -15.13
N LYS A 54 8.62 1.06 -16.00
CA LYS A 54 9.95 1.38 -16.55
C LYS A 54 10.87 1.99 -15.50
N ALA A 55 10.33 2.86 -14.64
CA ALA A 55 11.08 3.46 -13.55
C ALA A 55 11.55 2.40 -12.54
N ALA A 56 10.66 1.47 -12.14
CA ALA A 56 10.98 0.39 -11.21
C ALA A 56 12.17 -0.45 -11.69
N ALA A 57 12.12 -0.94 -12.92
CA ALA A 57 13.18 -1.80 -13.47
C ALA A 57 14.57 -1.14 -13.48
N ILE A 58 14.62 0.19 -13.72
CA ILE A 58 15.88 0.94 -13.67
C ILE A 58 16.29 1.19 -12.23
N LEU A 59 15.36 1.58 -11.35
CA LEU A 59 15.64 1.91 -9.96
C LEU A 59 16.11 0.69 -9.15
N GLU A 60 15.57 -0.52 -9.41
CA GLU A 60 16.03 -1.77 -8.78
C GLU A 60 17.51 -2.05 -9.04
N GLU A 61 17.99 -1.78 -10.23
CA GLU A 61 19.42 -1.86 -10.53
C GLU A 61 20.21 -0.76 -9.79
N LEU A 62 19.70 0.48 -9.85
CA LEU A 62 20.39 1.65 -9.33
C LEU A 62 20.56 1.64 -7.80
N ILE A 63 19.58 1.17 -7.02
CA ILE A 63 19.68 1.12 -5.55
C ILE A 63 20.85 0.25 -5.07
N THR A 64 21.24 -0.74 -5.87
CA THR A 64 22.38 -1.61 -5.57
C THR A 64 23.69 -0.94 -5.93
N ILE A 65 23.74 -0.31 -7.11
CA ILE A 65 24.98 0.26 -7.68
C ILE A 65 25.33 1.60 -7.05
N LEU A 66 24.32 2.45 -6.78
CA LEU A 66 24.51 3.78 -6.21
C LEU A 66 24.71 3.78 -4.70
N LYS A 67 24.77 2.63 -4.05
CA LYS A 67 24.92 2.51 -2.60
C LYS A 67 26.10 3.33 -2.09
N GLY A 68 25.84 4.23 -1.14
CA GLY A 68 26.83 5.14 -0.59
C GLY A 68 26.99 6.46 -1.35
N THR A 69 26.19 6.72 -2.38
CA THR A 69 26.13 8.02 -3.07
C THR A 69 24.88 8.81 -2.65
N ASP A 70 24.88 10.13 -2.90
CA ASP A 70 23.73 11.01 -2.62
C ASP A 70 22.46 10.60 -3.38
N LYS A 71 22.64 9.91 -4.52
CA LYS A 71 21.53 9.45 -5.36
C LYS A 71 20.87 8.16 -4.88
N ALA A 72 21.55 7.39 -4.04
CA ALA A 72 21.01 6.14 -3.51
C ALA A 72 19.77 6.39 -2.65
N GLU A 73 19.79 7.45 -1.85
CA GLU A 73 18.67 7.83 -0.98
C GLU A 73 17.42 8.16 -1.81
N GLU A 74 17.53 9.06 -2.78
CA GLU A 74 16.42 9.45 -3.65
C GLU A 74 15.90 8.26 -4.48
N SER A 75 16.81 7.44 -5.04
CA SER A 75 16.46 6.26 -5.83
C SER A 75 15.63 5.26 -5.04
N LEU A 76 16.00 5.00 -3.79
CA LEU A 76 15.26 4.07 -2.92
C LEU A 76 13.87 4.59 -2.56
N TYR A 77 13.75 5.89 -2.28
CA TYR A 77 12.45 6.50 -2.03
C TYR A 77 11.55 6.49 -3.29
N MET A 78 12.11 6.86 -4.45
CA MET A 78 11.39 6.80 -5.71
C MET A 78 10.92 5.37 -6.04
N LEU A 79 11.73 4.36 -5.73
CA LEU A 79 11.35 2.96 -5.96
C LEU A 79 10.13 2.58 -5.10
N GLY A 80 10.12 2.94 -3.82
CA GLY A 80 8.95 2.76 -2.95
C GLY A 80 7.71 3.44 -3.51
N MET A 81 7.83 4.72 -3.94
CA MET A 81 6.73 5.46 -4.56
C MET A 81 6.27 4.85 -5.88
N THR A 82 7.19 4.28 -6.65
CA THR A 82 6.89 3.63 -7.92
C THR A 82 5.98 2.41 -7.73
N TYR A 83 6.28 1.56 -6.76
CA TYR A 83 5.44 0.42 -6.40
C TYR A 83 4.11 0.85 -5.77
N TYR A 84 4.14 1.88 -4.92
CA TYR A 84 2.92 2.48 -4.37
C TYR A 84 1.95 2.95 -5.48
N ASN A 85 2.47 3.64 -6.49
CA ASN A 85 1.70 4.12 -7.64
C ASN A 85 1.19 2.98 -8.55
N GLN A 86 1.83 1.82 -8.52
CA GLN A 86 1.37 0.61 -9.22
C GLN A 86 0.31 -0.18 -8.44
N GLY A 87 0.06 0.17 -7.17
CA GLY A 87 -0.84 -0.57 -6.29
C GLY A 87 -0.22 -1.82 -5.67
N ASP A 88 1.09 -2.03 -5.83
CA ASP A 88 1.83 -3.08 -5.12
C ASP A 88 2.26 -2.55 -3.75
N PHE A 89 1.28 -2.53 -2.83
CA PHE A 89 1.44 -1.90 -1.54
C PHE A 89 2.38 -2.67 -0.61
N ILE A 90 2.44 -3.99 -0.72
CA ILE A 90 3.35 -4.83 0.06
C ILE A 90 4.80 -4.50 -0.30
N THR A 91 5.13 -4.51 -1.59
CA THR A 91 6.46 -4.18 -2.09
C THR A 91 6.81 -2.71 -1.79
N ALA A 92 5.87 -1.79 -1.93
CA ALA A 92 6.05 -0.38 -1.58
C ALA A 92 6.42 -0.22 -0.10
N SER A 93 5.66 -0.83 0.82
CA SER A 93 5.94 -0.79 2.26
C SER A 93 7.32 -1.38 2.59
N HIS A 94 7.74 -2.44 1.92
CA HIS A 94 9.07 -3.02 2.06
C HIS A 94 10.18 -2.01 1.68
N TYR A 95 10.07 -1.34 0.54
CA TYR A 95 11.07 -0.35 0.13
C TYR A 95 11.06 0.89 1.02
N PHE A 96 9.90 1.36 1.46
CA PHE A 96 9.82 2.45 2.43
C PHE A 96 10.44 2.09 3.78
N SER A 97 10.21 0.87 4.27
CA SER A 97 10.84 0.40 5.51
C SER A 97 12.35 0.25 5.36
N THR A 98 12.81 -0.24 4.22
CA THR A 98 14.24 -0.27 3.88
C THR A 98 14.84 1.14 3.86
N TYR A 99 14.11 2.11 3.30
CA TYR A 99 14.55 3.50 3.26
C TYR A 99 14.78 4.07 4.66
N TYR A 100 13.77 4.09 5.54
CA TYR A 100 13.92 4.74 6.84
C TYR A 100 14.85 3.98 7.80
N ASN A 101 15.09 2.70 7.58
CA ASN A 101 16.08 1.93 8.32
C ASN A 101 17.51 2.24 7.83
N THR A 102 17.68 2.47 6.53
CA THR A 102 18.99 2.80 5.94
C THR A 102 19.36 4.27 6.15
N TYR A 103 18.36 5.16 6.02
CA TYR A 103 18.50 6.61 6.12
C TYR A 103 17.60 7.18 7.22
N PRO A 104 17.89 6.92 8.52
CA PRO A 104 17.01 7.34 9.63
C PRO A 104 16.90 8.86 9.80
N ARG A 105 17.81 9.61 9.19
CA ARG A 105 17.82 11.09 9.14
C ARG A 105 17.77 11.62 7.72
N GLY A 106 17.33 10.80 6.79
CA GLY A 106 17.24 11.13 5.37
C GLY A 106 16.15 12.14 5.07
N THR A 107 16.26 12.76 3.90
CA THR A 107 15.34 13.81 3.42
C THR A 107 13.88 13.35 3.36
N TYR A 108 13.66 12.06 3.04
CA TYR A 108 12.32 11.49 2.86
C TYR A 108 11.90 10.57 4.00
N THR A 109 12.57 10.57 5.16
CA THR A 109 12.31 9.62 6.25
C THR A 109 10.89 9.74 6.80
N GLU A 110 10.41 10.97 6.99
CA GLU A 110 9.02 11.21 7.41
C GLU A 110 8.04 10.66 6.39
N GLN A 111 8.23 10.98 5.11
CA GLN A 111 7.38 10.53 4.03
C GLN A 111 7.42 9.00 3.89
N ALA A 112 8.60 8.41 3.96
CA ALA A 112 8.77 6.96 3.85
C ALA A 112 8.04 6.21 4.97
N ARG A 113 8.15 6.67 6.23
CA ARG A 113 7.39 6.08 7.34
C ARG A 113 5.89 6.23 7.14
N PHE A 114 5.42 7.41 6.75
CA PHE A 114 4.01 7.63 6.47
C PHE A 114 3.49 6.71 5.36
N TYR A 115 4.19 6.67 4.21
CA TYR A 115 3.77 5.86 3.08
C TYR A 115 3.94 4.34 3.31
N SER A 116 4.85 3.90 4.20
CA SER A 116 4.90 2.51 4.66
C SER A 116 3.59 2.12 5.34
N GLY A 117 3.17 2.89 6.33
CA GLY A 117 1.90 2.66 7.03
C GLY A 117 0.69 2.78 6.12
N LYS A 118 0.66 3.79 5.24
CA LYS A 118 -0.45 4.00 4.29
C LYS A 118 -0.54 2.87 3.25
N ALA A 119 0.58 2.36 2.77
CA ALA A 119 0.60 1.21 1.87
C ALA A 119 0.00 -0.04 2.55
N LEU A 120 0.44 -0.34 3.77
CA LEU A 120 -0.15 -1.44 4.54
C LEU A 120 -1.63 -1.23 4.83
N PHE A 121 -2.07 0.00 5.12
CA PHE A 121 -3.49 0.32 5.27
C PHE A 121 -4.30 -0.04 4.02
N LEU A 122 -3.80 0.31 2.83
CA LEU A 122 -4.45 0.03 1.55
C LEU A 122 -4.46 -1.47 1.20
N ASP A 123 -3.50 -2.24 1.73
CA ASP A 123 -3.39 -3.69 1.51
C ASP A 123 -4.19 -4.53 2.51
N THR A 124 -4.83 -3.90 3.50
CA THR A 124 -5.56 -4.66 4.52
C THR A 124 -6.76 -5.42 3.95
N PRO A 125 -6.97 -6.70 4.32
CA PRO A 125 -8.04 -7.53 3.80
C PRO A 125 -9.41 -7.12 4.34
N GLU A 126 -10.44 -7.76 3.79
CA GLU A 126 -11.80 -7.67 4.34
C GLU A 126 -11.89 -8.20 5.79
N PRO A 127 -12.84 -7.71 6.61
CA PRO A 127 -12.95 -8.07 8.04
C PRO A 127 -13.04 -9.58 8.33
N ARG A 128 -13.57 -10.38 7.41
CA ARG A 128 -13.75 -11.84 7.59
C ARG A 128 -12.45 -12.64 7.48
N LEU A 129 -11.43 -12.05 6.87
CA LEU A 129 -10.15 -12.71 6.62
C LEU A 129 -9.20 -12.51 7.82
N ASP A 130 -8.02 -13.12 7.73
CA ASP A 130 -6.96 -12.90 8.71
C ASP A 130 -6.56 -11.42 8.77
N GLN A 131 -6.50 -10.87 9.98
CA GLN A 131 -6.26 -9.45 10.22
C GLN A 131 -4.80 -9.14 10.64
N THR A 132 -3.87 -10.06 10.45
CA THR A 132 -2.45 -9.86 10.81
C THR A 132 -1.87 -8.62 10.12
N SER A 133 -2.19 -8.39 8.85
CA SER A 133 -1.75 -7.20 8.11
C SER A 133 -2.40 -5.92 8.64
N THR A 134 -3.64 -5.98 9.14
CA THR A 134 -4.31 -4.83 9.77
C THR A 134 -3.60 -4.39 11.04
N TYR A 135 -3.17 -5.32 11.90
CA TYR A 135 -2.38 -4.98 13.08
C TYR A 135 -1.02 -4.38 12.70
N LYS A 136 -0.36 -4.90 11.67
CA LYS A 136 0.90 -4.32 11.17
C LYS A 136 0.71 -2.90 10.67
N ALA A 137 -0.37 -2.63 9.92
CA ALA A 137 -0.68 -1.28 9.45
C ALA A 137 -0.90 -0.30 10.61
N ILE A 138 -1.65 -0.70 11.64
CA ILE A 138 -1.85 0.09 12.86
C ILE A 138 -0.51 0.39 13.52
N GLN A 139 0.35 -0.62 13.70
CA GLN A 139 1.65 -0.46 14.33
C GLN A 139 2.54 0.53 13.54
N GLU A 140 2.63 0.40 12.22
CA GLU A 140 3.43 1.30 11.39
C GLU A 140 2.94 2.75 11.46
N LEU A 141 1.62 2.96 11.42
CA LEU A 141 1.02 4.29 11.56
C LEU A 141 1.23 4.89 12.95
N GLN A 142 1.14 4.09 14.02
CA GLN A 142 1.45 4.53 15.39
C GLN A 142 2.91 4.94 15.52
N MET A 143 3.84 4.13 14.99
CA MET A 143 5.26 4.46 14.97
C MET A 143 5.52 5.75 14.18
N PHE A 144 4.85 5.97 13.05
CA PHE A 144 4.94 7.24 12.33
C PHE A 144 4.53 8.42 13.21
N MET A 145 3.40 8.33 13.91
CA MET A 145 2.88 9.40 14.76
C MET A 145 3.81 9.67 15.96
N GLU A 146 4.44 8.63 16.50
CA GLU A 146 5.38 8.73 17.61
C GLU A 146 6.69 9.43 17.19
N TYR A 147 7.24 9.05 16.01
CA TYR A 147 8.47 9.64 15.49
C TYR A 147 8.28 11.06 14.96
N PHE A 148 7.08 11.39 14.46
CA PHE A 148 6.78 12.67 13.81
C PHE A 148 5.50 13.31 14.38
N PRO A 149 5.47 13.66 15.69
CA PRO A 149 4.27 14.18 16.35
C PRO A 149 3.80 15.54 15.80
N ALA A 150 4.72 16.30 15.17
CA ALA A 150 4.41 17.61 14.57
C ALA A 150 4.13 17.51 13.06
N SER A 151 4.04 16.30 12.49
CA SER A 151 3.77 16.12 11.05
C SER A 151 2.38 16.64 10.68
N SER A 152 2.30 17.31 9.54
CA SER A 152 1.00 17.71 8.95
C SER A 152 0.12 16.51 8.56
N ARG A 153 0.71 15.31 8.46
CA ARG A 153 0.02 14.05 8.15
C ARG A 153 -0.45 13.28 9.39
N HIS A 154 -0.21 13.83 10.59
CA HIS A 154 -0.57 13.18 11.84
C HIS A 154 -2.08 12.86 11.91
N GLN A 155 -2.94 13.82 11.54
CA GLN A 155 -4.40 13.63 11.53
C GLN A 155 -4.84 12.57 10.51
N GLU A 156 -4.22 12.51 9.33
CA GLU A 156 -4.50 11.48 8.32
C GLU A 156 -4.12 10.08 8.85
N ALA A 157 -2.94 9.95 9.46
CA ALA A 157 -2.51 8.69 10.07
C ALA A 157 -3.45 8.24 11.21
N GLN A 158 -3.88 9.16 12.06
CA GLN A 158 -4.84 8.87 13.13
C GLN A 158 -6.18 8.38 12.58
N GLN A 159 -6.69 9.00 11.51
CA GLN A 159 -7.93 8.58 10.88
C GLN A 159 -7.81 7.18 10.28
N MET A 160 -6.69 6.85 9.62
CA MET A 160 -6.44 5.50 9.11
C MET A 160 -6.42 4.47 10.25
N ILE A 161 -5.83 4.79 11.40
CA ILE A 161 -5.85 3.91 12.59
C ILE A 161 -7.29 3.66 13.04
N PHE A 162 -8.12 4.69 13.13
CA PHE A 162 -9.53 4.51 13.51
C PHE A 162 -10.29 3.65 12.51
N ASP A 163 -10.08 3.85 11.21
CA ASP A 163 -10.72 3.05 10.17
C ASP A 163 -10.29 1.57 10.24
N LEU A 164 -9.02 1.29 10.59
CA LEU A 164 -8.52 -0.07 10.83
C LEU A 164 -9.13 -0.69 12.10
N GLN A 165 -9.27 0.09 13.17
CA GLN A 165 -9.92 -0.37 14.39
C GLN A 165 -11.40 -0.68 14.15
N ASP A 166 -12.12 0.15 13.39
CA ASP A 166 -13.50 -0.14 12.97
C ASP A 166 -13.59 -1.44 12.15
N LYS A 167 -12.58 -1.74 11.32
CA LYS A 167 -12.48 -3.01 10.58
C LYS A 167 -12.35 -4.21 11.54
N LEU A 168 -11.55 -4.09 12.60
CA LEU A 168 -11.40 -5.14 13.61
C LEU A 168 -12.70 -5.33 14.41
N VAL A 169 -13.37 -4.23 14.79
CA VAL A 169 -14.70 -4.29 15.43
C VAL A 169 -15.73 -4.97 14.51
N MET A 170 -15.70 -4.69 13.20
CA MET A 170 -16.57 -5.35 12.24
C MET A 170 -16.34 -6.86 12.22
N LYS A 171 -15.08 -7.34 12.32
CA LYS A 171 -14.77 -8.78 12.45
C LYS A 171 -15.44 -9.37 13.69
N ASP A 172 -15.30 -8.71 14.85
CA ASP A 172 -15.87 -9.17 16.11
C ASP A 172 -17.40 -9.13 16.09
N TYR A 173 -17.98 -8.09 15.48
CA TYR A 173 -19.42 -8.02 15.23
C TYR A 173 -19.92 -9.21 14.39
N MET A 174 -19.22 -9.56 13.33
CA MET A 174 -19.59 -10.71 12.47
C MET A 174 -19.52 -12.03 13.26
N ALA A 175 -18.52 -12.18 14.13
CA ALA A 175 -18.39 -13.34 15.02
C ALA A 175 -19.53 -13.38 16.05
N ALA A 176 -19.80 -12.26 16.71
CA ALA A 176 -20.89 -12.13 17.69
C ALA A 176 -22.25 -12.45 17.03
N ARG A 177 -22.49 -11.92 15.84
CA ARG A 177 -23.72 -12.20 15.07
C ARG A 177 -23.85 -13.67 14.73
N LEU A 178 -22.77 -14.34 14.32
CA LEU A 178 -22.78 -15.79 14.06
C LEU A 178 -23.20 -16.56 15.32
N TYR A 179 -22.65 -16.23 16.49
CA TYR A 179 -23.07 -16.85 17.75
C TYR A 179 -24.55 -16.58 18.07
N TYR A 180 -25.02 -15.37 17.80
CA TYR A 180 -26.44 -15.04 17.98
C TYR A 180 -27.35 -15.87 17.04
N ASP A 181 -26.99 -15.96 15.76
CA ASP A 181 -27.77 -16.71 14.76
C ASP A 181 -27.76 -18.23 15.05
N LEU A 182 -26.70 -18.76 15.63
CA LEU A 182 -26.62 -20.15 16.12
C LEU A 182 -27.50 -20.36 17.35
N GLY A 183 -27.75 -19.34 18.17
CA GLY A 183 -28.62 -19.36 19.32
C GLY A 183 -28.35 -20.50 20.29
N SER A 184 -29.35 -21.33 20.55
CA SER A 184 -29.27 -22.51 21.41
C SER A 184 -28.85 -23.78 20.66
N TYR A 185 -28.47 -23.67 19.39
CA TYR A 185 -28.01 -24.83 18.61
C TYR A 185 -26.68 -25.36 19.15
N THR A 186 -26.72 -26.58 19.72
CA THR A 186 -25.55 -27.21 20.36
C THR A 186 -24.90 -28.30 19.51
N GLY A 187 -25.36 -28.52 18.28
CA GLY A 187 -24.92 -29.66 17.48
C GLY A 187 -25.22 -31.02 18.19
N ASN A 188 -24.95 -32.09 17.52
CA ASN A 188 -25.20 -33.46 18.02
C ASN A 188 -24.06 -33.93 18.94
N SER A 189 -23.72 -33.23 20.02
CA SER A 189 -22.69 -33.66 20.94
C SER A 189 -23.16 -33.72 22.38
N SER A 190 -23.11 -34.94 22.93
CA SER A 190 -23.41 -35.28 24.33
C SER A 190 -22.44 -34.63 25.34
N TYR A 191 -21.57 -33.71 24.95
CA TYR A 191 -20.51 -33.13 25.76
C TYR A 191 -20.63 -31.63 25.99
N SER A 192 -21.69 -30.95 25.56
CA SER A 192 -21.80 -29.50 25.73
C SER A 192 -22.54 -29.13 27.02
N THR A 193 -21.84 -29.08 28.12
CA THR A 193 -22.31 -28.45 29.37
C THR A 193 -22.22 -26.92 29.36
N THR A 194 -21.70 -26.29 28.29
CA THR A 194 -21.43 -24.83 28.22
C THR A 194 -21.88 -24.17 26.92
N GLY A 195 -22.68 -24.84 26.10
CA GLY A 195 -23.03 -24.37 24.75
C GLY A 195 -24.10 -23.28 24.69
N ASN A 196 -23.92 -22.16 25.41
CA ASN A 196 -24.79 -21.01 25.23
C ASN A 196 -24.13 -20.00 24.28
N ASN A 197 -24.46 -20.11 22.99
CA ASN A 197 -23.96 -19.21 21.96
C ASN A 197 -24.37 -17.75 22.21
N TYR A 198 -25.50 -17.49 22.90
CA TYR A 198 -25.88 -16.14 23.30
C TYR A 198 -24.89 -15.55 24.31
N LEU A 199 -24.38 -16.34 25.24
CA LEU A 199 -23.32 -15.87 26.14
C LEU A 199 -22.04 -15.56 25.38
N ALA A 200 -21.63 -16.42 24.43
CA ALA A 200 -20.50 -16.16 23.55
C ALA A 200 -20.68 -14.87 22.73
N CYS A 201 -21.89 -14.62 22.21
CA CYS A 201 -22.23 -13.38 21.53
C CYS A 201 -22.01 -12.15 22.44
N ILE A 202 -22.54 -12.19 23.66
CA ILE A 202 -22.44 -11.09 24.64
C ILE A 202 -20.97 -10.82 24.99
N VAL A 203 -20.19 -11.85 25.29
CA VAL A 203 -18.79 -11.74 25.64
C VAL A 203 -17.97 -11.16 24.48
N THR A 204 -18.19 -11.65 23.25
CA THR A 204 -17.51 -11.15 22.06
C THR A 204 -17.81 -9.67 21.83
N ALA A 205 -19.07 -9.26 21.92
CA ALA A 205 -19.46 -7.86 21.76
C ALA A 205 -18.89 -6.95 22.85
N GLN A 206 -18.90 -7.40 24.10
CA GLN A 206 -18.32 -6.66 25.24
C GLN A 206 -16.80 -6.47 25.09
N ASN A 207 -16.09 -7.52 24.65
CA ASN A 207 -14.66 -7.44 24.41
C ASN A 207 -14.34 -6.45 23.29
N ALA A 208 -15.06 -6.51 22.17
CA ALA A 208 -14.87 -5.56 21.07
C ALA A 208 -15.04 -4.10 21.52
N LEU A 209 -16.06 -3.79 22.29
CA LEU A 209 -16.29 -2.43 22.82
C LEU A 209 -15.25 -1.99 23.85
N LYS A 210 -14.67 -2.93 24.59
CA LYS A 210 -13.60 -2.67 25.55
C LYS A 210 -12.28 -2.40 24.84
N ASP A 211 -11.96 -3.21 23.83
CA ASP A 211 -10.68 -3.15 23.11
C ASP A 211 -10.64 -1.94 22.15
N TYR A 212 -11.81 -1.51 21.65
CA TYR A 212 -11.92 -0.40 20.68
C TYR A 212 -12.93 0.66 21.16
N PRO A 213 -12.61 1.42 22.21
CA PRO A 213 -13.57 2.34 22.86
C PRO A 213 -13.99 3.53 21.99
N TYR A 214 -13.23 3.84 20.93
CA TYR A 214 -13.48 4.96 20.01
C TYR A 214 -14.11 4.55 18.68
N THR A 215 -14.57 3.30 18.56
CA THR A 215 -15.25 2.84 17.36
C THR A 215 -16.52 3.61 17.07
N LYS A 216 -16.78 3.85 15.78
CA LYS A 216 -18.07 4.41 15.29
C LYS A 216 -19.20 3.40 15.31
N MET A 217 -18.91 2.13 15.57
CA MET A 217 -19.84 0.98 15.51
C MET A 217 -20.52 0.64 16.85
N ARG A 218 -20.71 1.62 17.72
CA ARG A 218 -21.41 1.44 19.01
C ARG A 218 -22.91 1.31 18.82
#